data_74fb5fb1b58d31fd378785b403c74eee
#
_entry.id   74fb5fb1b58d31fd378785b403c74eee
#
_cell.length_a   1.000
_cell.length_b   1.000
_cell.length_c   1.000
_cell.angle_alpha   90.00
_cell.angle_beta   90.00
_cell.angle_gamma   90.00
#
_symmetry.space_group_name_H-M   'P 1'
#
loop_
_entity.id
_entity.type
_entity.pdbx_description
1 polymer ?
#
loop_
_entity_poly.entity_id
_entity_poly.type
_entity_poly.pdbx_seq_one_letter_code
_entity_poly.pdbx_strand_id
1 'polypeptide(L)'
;INALSDEFHPCQLLADLLTIREHRGALAGLTVTFLGDGACNMAQSYLLAGTTAGMHVRIAAPAGYEPADAVVADAKERAETTGGSVTLFTDPAEAVIGVDVVVTDTWVSMGRESEKAERLTRLSSYQVNSALLALAKPDALFLHCLPADRGFEVTAEVLDGPQSVIWDEAENRLHAQKALLVWLLQQ
;
A
#
# COMPACT_ATOMS: atom_id res chain seq x y z
N ILE A 1 16.62 8.15 -11.21
CA ILE A 1 15.24 7.74 -10.89
C ILE A 1 15.30 6.31 -10.37
N ASN A 2 14.80 6.07 -9.15
CA ASN A 2 14.55 4.71 -8.66
C ASN A 2 13.17 4.26 -9.18
N ALA A 3 13.15 3.40 -10.19
CA ALA A 3 11.91 2.84 -10.73
C ALA A 3 11.42 1.65 -9.89
N LEU A 4 12.36 0.83 -9.38
CA LEU A 4 12.12 -0.33 -8.52
C LEU A 4 13.45 -0.78 -7.90
N SER A 5 13.44 -1.05 -6.62
CA SER A 5 14.52 -1.72 -5.88
C SER A 5 13.94 -2.71 -4.87
N ASP A 6 14.80 -3.48 -4.22
CA ASP A 6 14.37 -4.41 -3.17
C ASP A 6 13.74 -3.68 -1.97
N GLU A 7 14.17 -2.44 -1.72
CA GLU A 7 13.73 -1.65 -0.58
C GLU A 7 12.53 -0.77 -0.89
N PHE A 8 12.40 -0.26 -2.14
CA PHE A 8 11.40 0.75 -2.48
C PHE A 8 10.85 0.60 -3.90
N HIS A 9 9.60 1.03 -4.07
CA HIS A 9 8.89 1.11 -5.35
C HIS A 9 8.31 2.52 -5.59
N PRO A 10 9.14 3.57 -5.69
CA PRO A 10 8.65 4.95 -5.67
C PRO A 10 7.79 5.32 -6.89
N CYS A 11 8.07 4.75 -8.06
CA CYS A 11 7.25 5.01 -9.25
C CYS A 11 5.84 4.41 -9.14
N GLN A 12 5.67 3.30 -8.41
CA GLN A 12 4.34 2.77 -8.10
C GLN A 12 3.59 3.74 -7.18
N LEU A 13 4.24 4.21 -6.12
CA LEU A 13 3.61 5.12 -5.19
C LEU A 13 3.15 6.44 -5.84
N LEU A 14 3.86 6.93 -6.85
CA LEU A 14 3.38 8.10 -7.61
C LEU A 14 2.04 7.80 -8.32
N ALA A 15 1.88 6.58 -8.86
CA ALA A 15 0.64 6.17 -9.49
C ALA A 15 -0.48 5.95 -8.46
N ASP A 16 -0.17 5.30 -7.34
CA ASP A 16 -1.13 5.06 -6.26
C ASP A 16 -1.67 6.37 -5.69
N LEU A 17 -0.77 7.31 -5.37
CA LEU A 17 -1.15 8.63 -4.87
C LEU A 17 -1.96 9.43 -5.91
N LEU A 18 -1.61 9.34 -7.21
CA LEU A 18 -2.40 9.94 -8.28
C LEU A 18 -3.81 9.35 -8.30
N THR A 19 -3.93 8.02 -8.29
CA THR A 19 -5.21 7.30 -8.29
C THR A 19 -6.07 7.67 -7.07
N ILE A 20 -5.48 7.63 -5.87
CA ILE A 20 -6.18 8.04 -4.65
C ILE A 20 -6.68 9.49 -4.78
N ARG A 21 -5.85 10.40 -5.27
CA ARG A 21 -6.21 11.80 -5.45
C ARG A 21 -7.34 11.99 -6.47
N GLU A 22 -7.36 11.24 -7.56
CA GLU A 22 -8.42 11.30 -8.57
C GLU A 22 -9.76 10.86 -8.01
N HIS A 23 -9.78 9.82 -7.19
CA HIS A 23 -11.01 9.29 -6.57
C HIS A 23 -11.46 10.04 -5.32
N ARG A 24 -10.54 10.69 -4.58
CA ARG A 24 -10.81 11.34 -3.28
C ARG A 24 -10.67 12.86 -3.28
N GLY A 25 -10.08 13.44 -4.31
CA GLY A 25 -9.85 14.88 -4.43
C GLY A 25 -8.64 15.40 -3.67
N ALA A 26 -8.27 14.79 -2.55
CA ALA A 26 -7.12 15.16 -1.72
C ALA A 26 -6.38 13.92 -1.21
N LEU A 27 -5.17 14.10 -0.68
CA LEU A 27 -4.38 13.06 -0.01
C LEU A 27 -4.27 13.32 1.48
N ALA A 28 -3.95 14.57 1.86
CA ALA A 28 -3.74 14.93 3.26
C ALA A 28 -4.97 14.62 4.12
N GLY A 29 -4.74 14.00 5.27
CA GLY A 29 -5.77 13.59 6.22
C GLY A 29 -6.48 12.26 5.90
N LEU A 30 -6.26 11.66 4.71
CA LEU A 30 -6.77 10.30 4.44
C LEU A 30 -5.97 9.26 5.22
N THR A 31 -6.65 8.19 5.60
CA THR A 31 -6.02 7.04 6.25
C THR A 31 -5.87 5.90 5.25
N VAL A 32 -4.65 5.42 5.06
CA VAL A 32 -4.34 4.24 4.25
C VAL A 32 -3.82 3.11 5.13
N THR A 33 -4.29 1.89 4.89
CA THR A 33 -3.78 0.69 5.54
C THR A 33 -3.18 -0.26 4.51
N PHE A 34 -1.91 -0.63 4.70
CA PHE A 34 -1.26 -1.72 3.98
C PHE A 34 -1.32 -3.00 4.82
N LEU A 35 -1.66 -4.13 4.19
CA LEU A 35 -1.87 -5.43 4.82
C LEU A 35 -0.93 -6.48 4.22
N GLY A 36 -0.22 -7.23 5.06
CA GLY A 36 0.59 -8.36 4.64
C GLY A 36 2.07 -8.25 5.03
N ASP A 37 2.99 -8.33 4.06
CA ASP A 37 4.43 -8.21 4.31
C ASP A 37 4.82 -6.74 4.48
N GLY A 38 4.90 -6.28 5.72
CA GLY A 38 5.31 -4.91 6.04
C GLY A 38 6.78 -4.60 5.73
N ALA A 39 7.62 -5.62 5.52
CA ALA A 39 9.02 -5.45 5.13
C ALA A 39 9.21 -5.34 3.61
N CYS A 40 8.15 -5.53 2.81
CA CYS A 40 8.25 -5.42 1.36
C CYS A 40 8.45 -3.96 0.91
N ASN A 41 8.94 -3.80 -0.31
CA ASN A 41 9.21 -2.48 -0.89
C ASN A 41 7.96 -1.60 -1.00
N MET A 42 6.77 -2.19 -1.22
CA MET A 42 5.51 -1.44 -1.29
C MET A 42 5.13 -0.85 0.07
N ALA A 43 5.14 -1.67 1.14
CA ALA A 43 4.82 -1.20 2.49
C ALA A 43 5.77 -0.08 2.94
N GLN A 44 7.07 -0.25 2.73
CA GLN A 44 8.08 0.76 3.05
C GLN A 44 7.90 2.04 2.21
N SER A 45 7.53 1.91 0.94
CA SER A 45 7.24 3.07 0.09
C SER A 45 5.98 3.80 0.51
N TYR A 46 4.93 3.08 0.95
CA TYR A 46 3.72 3.70 1.52
C TYR A 46 4.02 4.51 2.78
N LEU A 47 4.90 4.00 3.66
CA LEU A 47 5.33 4.74 4.84
C LEU A 47 5.91 6.10 4.48
N LEU A 48 6.86 6.15 3.54
CA LEU A 48 7.53 7.40 3.16
C LEU A 48 6.63 8.32 2.31
N ALA A 49 6.02 7.79 1.25
CA ALA A 49 5.24 8.58 0.32
C ALA A 49 3.91 9.06 0.94
N GLY A 50 3.22 8.18 1.68
CA GLY A 50 1.97 8.50 2.34
C GLY A 50 2.16 9.60 3.40
N THR A 51 3.15 9.47 4.27
CA THR A 51 3.43 10.50 5.28
C THR A 51 3.91 11.81 4.65
N THR A 52 4.71 11.76 3.57
CA THR A 52 5.10 12.97 2.81
C THR A 52 3.86 13.68 2.22
N ALA A 53 2.84 12.92 1.82
CA ALA A 53 1.57 13.46 1.31
C ALA A 53 0.59 13.89 2.42
N GLY A 54 0.97 13.81 3.69
CA GLY A 54 0.13 14.16 4.85
C GLY A 54 -0.95 13.14 5.18
N MET A 55 -0.79 11.88 4.74
CA MET A 55 -1.71 10.79 5.04
C MET A 55 -1.38 10.14 6.39
N HIS A 56 -2.38 9.49 6.99
CA HIS A 56 -2.22 8.61 8.13
C HIS A 56 -1.96 7.19 7.61
N VAL A 57 -0.73 6.70 7.75
CA VAL A 57 -0.32 5.38 7.24
C VAL A 57 -0.36 4.34 8.34
N ARG A 58 -1.08 3.25 8.09
CA ARG A 58 -1.14 2.07 8.95
C ARG A 58 -0.53 0.89 8.22
N ILE A 59 0.31 0.13 8.91
CA ILE A 59 0.86 -1.14 8.39
C ILE A 59 0.40 -2.25 9.31
N ALA A 60 -0.26 -3.27 8.77
CA ALA A 60 -0.61 -4.48 9.49
C ALA A 60 0.22 -5.65 8.97
N ALA A 61 1.08 -6.19 9.81
CA ALA A 61 1.99 -7.27 9.47
C ALA A 61 2.19 -8.23 10.66
N PRO A 62 2.39 -9.55 10.42
CA PRO A 62 2.73 -10.49 11.48
C PRO A 62 4.14 -10.27 11.98
N ALA A 63 4.43 -10.78 13.19
CA ALA A 63 5.77 -10.78 13.76
C ALA A 63 6.80 -11.40 12.79
N GLY A 64 7.91 -10.68 12.58
CA GLY A 64 8.97 -11.04 11.62
C GLY A 64 8.75 -10.51 10.19
N TYR A 65 7.66 -9.80 9.96
CA TYR A 65 7.35 -9.11 8.70
C TYR A 65 7.11 -7.62 8.90
N GLU A 66 7.62 -7.05 9.99
CA GLU A 66 7.50 -5.61 10.27
C GLU A 66 8.35 -4.79 9.30
N PRO A 67 7.97 -3.54 9.02
CA PRO A 67 8.83 -2.61 8.29
C PRO A 67 10.15 -2.37 8.99
N ALA A 68 11.19 -2.01 8.24
CA ALA A 68 12.47 -1.64 8.82
C ALA A 68 12.36 -0.43 9.76
N ASP A 69 12.93 -0.53 10.96
CA ASP A 69 12.89 0.53 11.98
C ASP A 69 13.35 1.89 11.46
N ALA A 70 14.39 1.90 10.62
CA ALA A 70 14.91 3.13 10.02
C ALA A 70 13.88 3.81 9.11
N VAL A 71 13.10 3.03 8.34
CA VAL A 71 12.05 3.56 7.46
C VAL A 71 10.87 4.08 8.28
N VAL A 72 10.51 3.37 9.35
CA VAL A 72 9.46 3.83 10.28
C VAL A 72 9.87 5.14 10.96
N ALA A 73 11.13 5.29 11.36
CA ALA A 73 11.63 6.52 11.97
C ALA A 73 11.59 7.71 10.99
N ASP A 74 12.08 7.53 9.76
CA ASP A 74 12.03 8.55 8.69
C ASP A 74 10.57 8.94 8.37
N ALA A 75 9.67 7.96 8.27
CA ALA A 75 8.26 8.23 8.02
C ALA A 75 7.59 9.03 9.16
N LYS A 76 7.92 8.75 10.42
CA LYS A 76 7.43 9.52 11.57
C LYS A 76 7.93 10.96 11.57
N GLU A 77 9.22 11.19 11.27
CA GLU A 77 9.78 12.53 11.12
C GLU A 77 9.07 13.34 10.03
N ARG A 78 8.80 12.72 8.87
CA ARG A 78 8.01 13.35 7.80
C ARG A 78 6.60 13.70 8.25
N ALA A 79 5.95 12.79 8.96
CA ALA A 79 4.59 12.97 9.47
C ALA A 79 4.47 14.18 10.41
N GLU A 80 5.49 14.48 11.22
CA GLU A 80 5.53 15.66 12.10
C GLU A 80 5.41 16.99 11.31
N THR A 81 5.94 17.03 10.08
CA THR A 81 5.92 18.23 9.25
C THR A 81 4.69 18.35 8.36
N THR A 82 4.07 17.23 8.03
CA THR A 82 2.95 17.17 7.07
C THR A 82 1.57 17.02 7.71
N GLY A 83 1.53 16.71 9.02
CA GLY A 83 0.29 16.42 9.74
C GLY A 83 -0.22 14.98 9.57
N GLY A 84 0.57 14.12 8.95
CA GLY A 84 0.29 12.69 8.84
C GLY A 84 0.60 11.92 10.13
N SER A 85 0.54 10.59 10.05
CA SER A 85 0.95 9.71 11.15
C SER A 85 1.35 8.32 10.67
N VAL A 86 2.07 7.58 11.52
CA VAL A 86 2.42 6.17 11.31
C VAL A 86 1.93 5.34 12.48
N THR A 87 1.21 4.25 12.20
CA THR A 87 0.80 3.27 13.22
C THR A 87 1.03 1.85 12.69
N LEU A 88 1.64 1.01 13.52
CA LEU A 88 1.87 -0.40 13.21
C LEU A 88 0.87 -1.26 13.97
N PHE A 89 0.35 -2.28 13.31
CA PHE A 89 -0.62 -3.23 13.85
C PHE A 89 -0.16 -4.67 13.61
N THR A 90 -0.52 -5.55 14.52
CA THR A 90 -0.45 -7.01 14.30
C THR A 90 -1.81 -7.60 13.97
N ASP A 91 -2.90 -6.93 14.32
CA ASP A 91 -4.27 -7.34 13.97
C ASP A 91 -4.74 -6.60 12.70
N PRO A 92 -4.98 -7.32 11.59
CA PRO A 92 -5.46 -6.71 10.36
C PRO A 92 -6.84 -6.07 10.50
N ALA A 93 -7.72 -6.61 11.35
CA ALA A 93 -9.06 -6.07 11.54
C ALA A 93 -9.01 -4.70 12.23
N GLU A 94 -8.20 -4.56 13.29
CA GLU A 94 -7.99 -3.27 13.96
C GLU A 94 -7.40 -2.21 13.02
N ALA A 95 -6.47 -2.62 12.15
CA ALA A 95 -5.79 -1.73 11.22
C ALA A 95 -6.74 -1.14 10.15
N VAL A 96 -7.77 -1.90 9.75
CA VAL A 96 -8.68 -1.53 8.65
C VAL A 96 -9.86 -0.68 9.12
N ILE A 97 -10.19 -0.66 10.43
CA ILE A 97 -11.36 0.08 10.92
C ILE A 97 -11.34 1.54 10.47
N GLY A 98 -12.37 1.91 9.68
CA GLY A 98 -12.67 3.28 9.29
C GLY A 98 -11.64 3.95 8.38
N VAL A 99 -10.81 3.19 7.65
CA VAL A 99 -9.82 3.73 6.73
C VAL A 99 -10.44 4.14 5.39
N ASP A 100 -9.77 5.03 4.67
CA ASP A 100 -10.16 5.52 3.35
C ASP A 100 -9.64 4.61 2.22
N VAL A 101 -8.48 3.96 2.47
CA VAL A 101 -7.78 3.18 1.46
C VAL A 101 -7.22 1.90 2.09
N VAL A 102 -7.46 0.77 1.43
CA VAL A 102 -6.90 -0.54 1.77
C VAL A 102 -5.98 -0.99 0.66
N VAL A 103 -4.77 -1.40 1.00
CA VAL A 103 -3.74 -1.82 0.06
C VAL A 103 -3.15 -3.15 0.48
N THR A 104 -2.82 -3.98 -0.48
CA THR A 104 -2.00 -5.18 -0.27
C THR A 104 -1.08 -5.41 -1.46
N ASP A 105 -0.16 -6.33 -1.32
CA ASP A 105 0.75 -6.77 -2.38
C ASP A 105 0.89 -8.30 -2.32
N THR A 106 1.42 -8.88 -3.39
CA THR A 106 1.70 -10.33 -3.44
C THR A 106 2.54 -10.77 -2.26
N TRP A 107 2.16 -11.90 -1.67
CA TRP A 107 2.90 -12.45 -0.53
C TRP A 107 4.19 -13.15 -0.91
N VAL A 108 4.30 -13.56 -2.17
CA VAL A 108 5.48 -14.27 -2.70
C VAL A 108 6.02 -13.48 -3.88
N SER A 109 6.86 -12.49 -3.56
CA SER A 109 7.56 -11.69 -4.57
C SER A 109 8.57 -12.54 -5.36
N MET A 110 8.94 -12.08 -6.54
CA MET A 110 9.98 -12.71 -7.37
C MET A 110 11.27 -12.92 -6.56
N GLY A 111 11.84 -14.13 -6.64
CA GLY A 111 13.05 -14.53 -5.91
C GLY A 111 12.78 -15.09 -4.50
N ARG A 112 11.52 -15.14 -4.06
CA ARG A 112 11.13 -15.71 -2.76
C ARG A 112 10.28 -16.98 -2.87
N GLU A 113 10.32 -17.65 -4.01
CA GLU A 113 9.51 -18.85 -4.28
C GLU A 113 9.81 -20.00 -3.32
N SER A 114 11.05 -20.09 -2.80
CA SER A 114 11.46 -21.09 -1.80
C SER A 114 10.76 -20.90 -0.44
N GLU A 115 10.32 -19.69 -0.12
CA GLU A 115 9.63 -19.34 1.13
C GLU A 115 8.10 -19.47 1.01
N LYS A 116 7.57 -19.84 -0.15
CA LYS A 116 6.14 -19.77 -0.47
C LYS A 116 5.23 -20.41 0.58
N ALA A 117 5.53 -21.63 1.00
CA ALA A 117 4.67 -22.37 1.94
C ALA A 117 4.61 -21.69 3.32
N GLU A 118 5.75 -21.20 3.81
CA GLU A 118 5.84 -20.47 5.07
C GLU A 118 5.08 -19.13 4.98
N ARG A 119 5.35 -18.34 3.94
CA ARG A 119 4.71 -17.03 3.72
C ARG A 119 3.20 -17.14 3.61
N LEU A 120 2.67 -18.10 2.84
CA LEU A 120 1.24 -18.35 2.72
C LEU A 120 0.61 -18.70 4.08
N THR A 121 1.30 -19.46 4.92
CA THR A 121 0.80 -19.79 6.27
C THR A 121 0.81 -18.57 7.19
N ARG A 122 1.92 -17.83 7.20
CA ARG A 122 2.13 -16.69 8.12
C ARG A 122 1.23 -15.50 7.77
N LEU A 123 0.99 -15.27 6.48
CA LEU A 123 0.24 -14.11 5.99
C LEU A 123 -1.26 -14.38 5.79
N SER A 124 -1.72 -15.64 5.94
CA SER A 124 -3.11 -16.02 5.65
C SER A 124 -4.18 -15.19 6.35
N SER A 125 -3.92 -14.73 7.58
CA SER A 125 -4.84 -13.89 8.35
C SER A 125 -4.90 -12.43 7.84
N TYR A 126 -3.99 -12.03 6.94
CA TYR A 126 -3.91 -10.70 6.35
C TYR A 126 -4.56 -10.63 4.97
N GLN A 127 -5.23 -11.71 4.52
CA GLN A 127 -5.96 -11.70 3.27
C GLN A 127 -7.04 -10.60 3.27
N VAL A 128 -7.02 -9.76 2.23
CA VAL A 128 -8.10 -8.80 2.00
C VAL A 128 -9.28 -9.51 1.37
N ASN A 129 -10.28 -9.81 2.20
CA ASN A 129 -11.56 -10.37 1.80
C ASN A 129 -12.70 -9.40 2.09
N SER A 130 -13.90 -9.73 1.63
CA SER A 130 -15.07 -8.85 1.78
C SER A 130 -15.40 -8.52 3.25
N ALA A 131 -15.17 -9.46 4.18
CA ALA A 131 -15.43 -9.23 5.60
C ALA A 131 -14.44 -8.24 6.21
N LEU A 132 -13.16 -8.35 5.84
CA LEU A 132 -12.13 -7.40 6.28
C LEU A 132 -12.36 -6.01 5.67
N LEU A 133 -12.60 -5.95 4.35
CA LEU A 133 -12.85 -4.68 3.65
C LEU A 133 -14.10 -3.96 4.17
N ALA A 134 -15.12 -4.69 4.64
CA ALA A 134 -16.32 -4.10 5.23
C ALA A 134 -16.09 -3.35 6.55
N LEU A 135 -14.92 -3.51 7.20
CA LEU A 135 -14.52 -2.72 8.38
C LEU A 135 -14.00 -1.33 8.01
N ALA A 136 -13.58 -1.14 6.78
CA ALA A 136 -13.20 0.18 6.24
C ALA A 136 -14.42 1.06 6.04
N LYS A 137 -14.21 2.30 5.59
CA LYS A 137 -15.34 3.16 5.18
C LYS A 137 -16.10 2.51 4.03
N PRO A 138 -17.44 2.71 3.95
CA PRO A 138 -18.25 2.10 2.89
C PRO A 138 -17.80 2.45 1.46
N ASP A 139 -17.14 3.58 1.31
CA ASP A 139 -16.59 4.10 0.06
C ASP A 139 -15.06 3.94 -0.01
N ALA A 140 -14.43 3.14 0.88
CA ALA A 140 -13.00 2.92 0.86
C ALA A 140 -12.54 2.37 -0.49
N LEU A 141 -11.36 2.81 -0.94
CA LEU A 141 -10.72 2.29 -2.14
C LEU A 141 -9.88 1.06 -1.81
N PHE A 142 -9.84 0.11 -2.75
CA PHE A 142 -8.90 -1.01 -2.73
C PHE A 142 -7.88 -0.85 -3.85
N LEU A 143 -6.58 -0.94 -3.51
CA LEU A 143 -5.44 -0.85 -4.43
C LEU A 143 -4.56 -2.10 -4.33
N HIS A 144 -3.94 -2.44 -5.46
CA HIS A 144 -2.95 -3.51 -5.58
C HIS A 144 -2.06 -3.25 -6.79
N CYS A 145 -0.76 -3.18 -6.59
CA CYS A 145 0.21 -2.82 -7.65
C CYS A 145 0.32 -3.83 -8.79
N LEU A 146 -0.33 -5.01 -8.67
CA LEU A 146 -0.28 -6.12 -9.61
C LEU A 146 1.17 -6.67 -9.86
N PRO A 147 1.31 -7.99 -10.18
CA PRO A 147 0.24 -8.99 -10.34
C PRO A 147 -0.38 -9.41 -9.01
N ALA A 148 -1.64 -9.86 -9.02
CA ALA A 148 -2.36 -10.31 -7.84
C ALA A 148 -2.69 -11.81 -7.92
N ASP A 149 -2.53 -12.50 -6.78
CA ASP A 149 -2.85 -13.93 -6.63
C ASP A 149 -4.21 -14.09 -5.93
N ARG A 150 -5.29 -14.17 -6.73
CA ARG A 150 -6.65 -14.37 -6.22
C ARG A 150 -6.73 -15.61 -5.33
N GLY A 151 -7.25 -15.43 -4.11
CA GLY A 151 -7.37 -16.48 -3.10
C GLY A 151 -6.17 -16.56 -2.14
N PHE A 152 -5.10 -15.80 -2.38
CA PHE A 152 -4.01 -15.61 -1.43
C PHE A 152 -4.14 -14.26 -0.73
N GLU A 153 -3.45 -13.22 -1.16
CA GLU A 153 -3.46 -11.91 -0.50
C GLU A 153 -4.79 -11.16 -0.64
N VAL A 154 -5.56 -11.48 -1.66
CA VAL A 154 -6.86 -10.85 -1.93
C VAL A 154 -7.85 -11.86 -2.51
N THR A 155 -9.13 -11.75 -2.17
CA THR A 155 -10.18 -12.54 -2.80
C THR A 155 -10.64 -11.92 -4.14
N ALA A 156 -11.21 -12.75 -5.02
CA ALA A 156 -11.73 -12.28 -6.31
C ALA A 156 -12.83 -11.22 -6.12
N GLU A 157 -13.69 -11.40 -5.11
CA GLU A 157 -14.80 -10.48 -4.83
C GLU A 157 -14.31 -9.07 -4.47
N VAL A 158 -13.16 -8.96 -3.82
CA VAL A 158 -12.54 -7.66 -3.49
C VAL A 158 -11.81 -7.11 -4.70
N LEU A 159 -10.95 -7.92 -5.32
CA LEU A 159 -10.11 -7.49 -6.44
C LEU A 159 -10.95 -7.00 -7.64
N ASP A 160 -12.03 -7.70 -7.94
CA ASP A 160 -12.93 -7.41 -9.06
C ASP A 160 -14.21 -6.63 -8.60
N GLY A 161 -14.23 -6.21 -7.33
CA GLY A 161 -15.36 -5.54 -6.69
C GLY A 161 -15.45 -4.03 -6.96
N PRO A 162 -16.53 -3.39 -6.54
CA PRO A 162 -16.80 -1.98 -6.85
C PRO A 162 -15.88 -0.97 -6.14
N GLN A 163 -15.20 -1.39 -5.07
CA GLN A 163 -14.23 -0.56 -4.34
C GLN A 163 -12.81 -0.66 -4.91
N SER A 164 -12.58 -1.60 -5.84
CA SER A 164 -11.29 -1.82 -6.48
C SER A 164 -11.03 -0.79 -7.57
N VAL A 165 -9.91 -0.10 -7.48
CA VAL A 165 -9.44 0.88 -8.47
C VAL A 165 -8.12 0.45 -9.11
N ILE A 166 -7.83 -0.85 -9.08
CA ILE A 166 -6.55 -1.42 -9.56
C ILE A 166 -6.28 -1.14 -11.04
N TRP A 167 -7.32 -0.99 -11.87
CA TRP A 167 -7.14 -0.71 -13.28
C TRP A 167 -6.77 0.74 -13.54
N ASP A 168 -7.36 1.69 -12.81
CA ASP A 168 -6.97 3.10 -12.83
C ASP A 168 -5.55 3.26 -12.28
N GLU A 169 -5.21 2.53 -11.20
CA GLU A 169 -3.87 2.47 -10.63
C GLU A 169 -2.84 1.97 -11.65
N ALA A 170 -3.15 0.89 -12.37
CA ALA A 170 -2.27 0.32 -13.39
C ALA A 170 -2.08 1.30 -14.58
N GLU A 171 -3.13 1.98 -15.03
CA GLU A 171 -3.04 3.00 -16.08
C GLU A 171 -2.23 4.21 -15.62
N ASN A 172 -2.41 4.64 -14.38
CA ASN A 172 -1.71 5.78 -13.80
C ASN A 172 -0.19 5.58 -13.69
N ARG A 173 0.32 4.35 -13.79
CA ARG A 173 1.76 4.09 -13.97
C ARG A 173 2.32 4.83 -15.18
N LEU A 174 1.61 4.82 -16.30
CA LEU A 174 2.01 5.54 -17.51
C LEU A 174 2.01 7.05 -17.26
N HIS A 175 0.94 7.57 -16.70
CA HIS A 175 0.73 9.01 -16.52
C HIS A 175 1.70 9.62 -15.49
N ALA A 176 1.85 8.99 -14.34
CA ALA A 176 2.74 9.45 -13.28
C ALA A 176 4.22 9.43 -13.70
N GLN A 177 4.68 8.36 -14.36
CA GLN A 177 6.06 8.26 -14.83
C GLN A 177 6.35 9.23 -15.98
N LYS A 178 5.39 9.42 -16.90
CA LYS A 178 5.51 10.42 -17.96
C LYS A 178 5.64 11.83 -17.37
N ALA A 179 4.80 12.17 -16.39
CA ALA A 179 4.86 13.47 -15.71
C ALA A 179 6.19 13.69 -15.00
N LEU A 180 6.70 12.67 -14.30
CA LEU A 180 8.00 12.70 -13.64
C LEU A 180 9.14 12.96 -14.64
N LEU A 181 9.14 12.28 -15.79
CA LEU A 181 10.15 12.48 -16.83
C LEU A 181 10.08 13.88 -17.42
N VAL A 182 8.88 14.39 -17.72
CA VAL A 182 8.70 15.77 -18.22
C VAL A 182 9.22 16.78 -17.21
N TRP A 183 8.86 16.62 -15.92
CA TRP A 183 9.33 17.52 -14.87
C TRP A 183 10.86 17.51 -14.74
N LEU A 184 11.50 16.34 -14.76
CA LEU A 184 12.96 16.22 -14.67
C LEU A 184 13.69 16.84 -15.87
N LEU A 185 13.11 16.76 -17.07
CA LEU A 185 13.70 17.35 -18.28
C LEU A 185 13.58 18.88 -18.34
N GLN A 186 12.78 19.47 -17.46
CA GLN A 186 12.57 20.92 -17.37
C GLN A 186 13.42 21.58 -16.28
N GLN A 187 14.19 20.79 -15.49
CA GLN A 187 15.13 21.31 -14.48
C GLN A 187 16.47 21.63 -15.14
#